data_8843060686227b8db4684bff5773d99e
#
_entry.id   8843060686227b8db4684bff5773d99e
#
_cell.length_a   1.000
_cell.length_b   1.000
_cell.length_c   1.000
_cell.angle_alpha   90.00
_cell.angle_beta   90.00
_cell.angle_gamma   90.00
#
_symmetry.space_group_name_H-M   'P 1'
#
loop_
_entity.id
_entity.type
_entity.pdbx_description
1 polymer ?
#
loop_
_entity_poly.entity_id
_entity_poly.type
_entity_poly.pdbx_seq_one_letter_code
_entity_poly.pdbx_strand_id
1 'polypeptide(L)'
;MKIILASNSPRRRELLSGLGFDYEVRTLQGLDESYPEGLSMEEIPQYISRKKAAAYTLGADEVLITADTIVWLDGEVLGKPADEDEARRMLRKLSGKTHQVVTGVTISAPSPDPSPEEEGSSAAESLPPRGEVWRGAISFASVSQVTFAQLTDEEIDYYVTHYHPLDKAGAYGIQEWIGYIGVTSIEGSYFNVMGLPVQRLYTEMKKLNLL
;
A
#
# COMPACT_ATOMS: atom_id res chain seq x y z
N MET A 1 23.45 2.87 6.52
CA MET A 1 21.99 2.83 6.70
C MET A 1 21.47 1.62 5.95
N LYS A 2 20.58 0.83 6.55
CA LYS A 2 20.02 -0.41 6.01
C LYS A 2 18.54 -0.21 5.75
N ILE A 3 18.10 -0.35 4.49
CA ILE A 3 16.68 -0.24 4.15
C ILE A 3 15.99 -1.59 4.38
N ILE A 4 14.83 -1.56 5.04
CA ILE A 4 13.99 -2.72 5.32
C ILE A 4 12.64 -2.53 4.64
N LEU A 5 12.28 -3.46 3.77
CA LEU A 5 10.94 -3.52 3.19
C LEU A 5 10.08 -4.51 3.98
N ALA A 6 9.08 -4.00 4.69
CA ALA A 6 8.12 -4.81 5.43
C ALA A 6 6.95 -5.24 4.53
N SER A 7 7.22 -6.04 3.52
CA SER A 7 6.18 -6.47 2.59
C SER A 7 6.46 -7.84 1.96
N ASN A 8 5.44 -8.69 1.94
CA ASN A 8 5.44 -9.95 1.20
C ASN A 8 5.12 -9.78 -0.28
N SER A 9 4.65 -8.60 -0.71
CA SER A 9 4.24 -8.36 -2.10
C SER A 9 5.44 -8.44 -3.06
N PRO A 10 5.43 -9.36 -4.04
CA PRO A 10 6.48 -9.43 -5.06
C PRO A 10 6.59 -8.14 -5.87
N ARG A 11 5.45 -7.49 -6.15
CA ARG A 11 5.37 -6.22 -6.88
C ARG A 11 6.11 -5.10 -6.16
N ARG A 12 5.93 -4.96 -4.85
CA ARG A 12 6.64 -3.93 -4.05
C ARG A 12 8.14 -4.18 -4.00
N ARG A 13 8.56 -5.45 -3.96
CA ARG A 13 9.99 -5.82 -4.03
C ARG A 13 10.58 -5.42 -5.38
N GLU A 14 9.92 -5.77 -6.48
CA GLU A 14 10.31 -5.40 -7.83
C GLU A 14 10.45 -3.87 -7.97
N LEU A 15 9.44 -3.13 -7.53
CA LEU A 15 9.42 -1.67 -7.60
C LEU A 15 10.53 -1.02 -6.77
N LEU A 16 10.79 -1.52 -5.57
CA LEU A 16 11.88 -1.00 -4.74
C LEU A 16 13.25 -1.33 -5.32
N SER A 17 13.43 -2.54 -5.87
CA SER A 17 14.64 -2.93 -6.60
C SER A 17 14.90 -2.02 -7.80
N GLY A 18 13.85 -1.57 -8.49
CA GLY A 18 13.94 -0.64 -9.62
C GLY A 18 14.50 0.74 -9.26
N LEU A 19 14.51 1.12 -7.98
CA LEU A 19 15.18 2.33 -7.49
C LEU A 19 16.70 2.16 -7.30
N GLY A 20 17.22 0.95 -7.43
CA GLY A 20 18.64 0.65 -7.27
C GLY A 20 19.11 0.62 -5.80
N PHE A 21 18.19 0.48 -4.85
CA PHE A 21 18.55 0.36 -3.45
C PHE A 21 18.86 -1.08 -3.06
N ASP A 22 19.89 -1.25 -2.24
CA ASP A 22 20.06 -2.47 -1.47
C ASP A 22 19.10 -2.45 -0.28
N TYR A 23 18.29 -3.49 -0.13
CA TYR A 23 17.32 -3.60 0.95
C TYR A 23 17.16 -5.04 1.44
N GLU A 24 16.73 -5.19 2.67
CA GLU A 24 16.31 -6.47 3.26
C GLU A 24 14.78 -6.56 3.28
N VAL A 25 14.24 -7.76 3.05
CA VAL A 25 12.81 -8.03 3.26
C VAL A 25 12.65 -8.61 4.67
N ARG A 26 11.87 -7.93 5.50
CA ARG A 26 11.53 -8.39 6.85
C ARG A 26 10.02 -8.32 7.03
N THR A 27 9.38 -9.45 7.26
CA THR A 27 7.91 -9.53 7.35
C THR A 27 7.48 -10.19 8.65
N LEU A 28 6.38 -9.69 9.22
CA LEU A 28 5.69 -10.30 10.35
C LEU A 28 4.40 -10.96 9.86
N GLN A 29 4.05 -12.08 10.47
CA GLN A 29 2.80 -12.79 10.19
C GLN A 29 1.67 -12.28 11.10
N GLY A 30 0.44 -12.34 10.62
CA GLY A 30 -0.76 -12.08 11.43
C GLY A 30 -0.95 -10.64 11.88
N LEU A 31 -0.35 -9.66 11.16
CA LEU A 31 -0.62 -8.26 11.43
C LEU A 31 -2.10 -7.95 11.15
N ASP A 32 -2.75 -7.33 12.12
CA ASP A 32 -4.12 -6.87 11.97
C ASP A 32 -4.18 -5.67 11.03
N GLU A 33 -4.87 -5.82 9.90
CA GLU A 33 -5.09 -4.77 8.88
C GLU A 33 -6.45 -4.07 9.07
N SER A 34 -7.14 -4.26 10.19
CA SER A 34 -8.37 -3.54 10.51
C SER A 34 -8.10 -2.04 10.74
N TYR A 35 -9.09 -1.24 10.43
CA TYR A 35 -9.05 0.22 10.60
C TYR A 35 -10.40 0.72 11.16
N PRO A 36 -10.43 1.87 11.88
CA PRO A 36 -11.65 2.44 12.42
C PRO A 36 -12.57 2.96 11.31
N GLU A 37 -13.87 2.98 11.58
CA GLU A 37 -14.87 3.60 10.70
C GLU A 37 -14.65 5.11 10.59
N GLY A 38 -15.12 5.70 9.48
CA GLY A 38 -15.08 7.15 9.26
C GLY A 38 -13.79 7.72 8.74
N LEU A 39 -12.79 6.90 8.44
CA LEU A 39 -11.59 7.35 7.73
C LEU A 39 -11.89 7.63 6.25
N SER A 40 -11.28 8.69 5.70
CA SER A 40 -11.31 8.94 4.27
C SER A 40 -10.52 7.87 3.50
N MET A 41 -10.75 7.76 2.18
CA MET A 41 -10.06 6.81 1.33
C MET A 41 -8.52 6.94 1.39
N GLU A 42 -7.97 8.12 1.62
CA GLU A 42 -6.53 8.35 1.74
C GLU A 42 -6.01 7.98 3.14
N GLU A 43 -6.82 8.17 4.16
CA GLU A 43 -6.44 7.87 5.54
C GLU A 43 -6.37 6.36 5.82
N ILE A 44 -7.23 5.56 5.18
CA ILE A 44 -7.28 4.11 5.40
C ILE A 44 -5.92 3.44 5.15
N PRO A 45 -5.32 3.51 3.96
CA PRO A 45 -4.05 2.82 3.70
C PRO A 45 -2.88 3.47 4.45
N GLN A 46 -2.94 4.77 4.78
CA GLN A 46 -1.95 5.40 5.66
C GLN A 46 -2.04 4.84 7.08
N TYR A 47 -3.26 4.69 7.62
CA TYR A 47 -3.49 4.12 8.93
C TYR A 47 -2.93 2.69 9.00
N ILE A 48 -3.26 1.84 8.03
CA ILE A 48 -2.79 0.45 7.98
C ILE A 48 -1.26 0.41 7.84
N SER A 49 -0.66 1.26 7.01
CA SER A 49 0.79 1.30 6.86
C SER A 49 1.51 1.73 8.14
N ARG A 50 0.97 2.71 8.88
CA ARG A 50 1.48 3.11 10.21
C ARG A 50 1.35 1.98 11.23
N LYS A 51 0.19 1.33 11.28
CA LYS A 51 -0.07 0.18 12.17
C LYS A 51 0.93 -0.96 11.89
N LYS A 52 1.20 -1.25 10.62
CA LYS A 52 2.26 -2.19 10.23
C LYS A 52 3.63 -1.73 10.73
N ALA A 53 3.99 -0.47 10.55
CA ALA A 53 5.29 0.06 10.97
C ALA A 53 5.49 -0.02 12.48
N ALA A 54 4.46 0.26 13.27
CA ALA A 54 4.48 0.21 14.73
C ALA A 54 4.77 -1.19 15.30
N ALA A 55 4.58 -2.25 14.52
CA ALA A 55 4.87 -3.62 14.95
C ALA A 55 6.36 -4.00 14.86
N TYR A 56 7.22 -3.11 14.34
CA TYR A 56 8.65 -3.38 14.15
C TYR A 56 9.52 -2.60 15.13
N THR A 57 10.50 -3.28 15.69
CA THR A 57 11.61 -2.63 16.41
C THR A 57 12.77 -2.46 15.45
N LEU A 58 13.30 -1.24 15.35
CA LEU A 58 14.37 -0.88 14.42
C LEU A 58 15.70 -0.70 15.15
N GLY A 59 16.78 -1.16 14.52
CA GLY A 59 18.14 -0.82 14.92
C GLY A 59 18.50 0.62 14.55
N ALA A 60 19.56 1.15 15.15
CA ALA A 60 19.95 2.56 15.02
C ALA A 60 20.28 3.00 13.58
N ASP A 61 20.62 2.08 12.69
CA ASP A 61 20.97 2.33 11.28
C ASP A 61 19.91 1.79 10.29
N GLU A 62 18.74 1.37 10.77
CA GLU A 62 17.67 0.77 9.95
C GLU A 62 16.60 1.79 9.56
N VAL A 63 16.13 1.73 8.32
CA VAL A 63 14.98 2.48 7.80
C VAL A 63 13.96 1.49 7.30
N LEU A 64 12.75 1.55 7.86
CA LEU A 64 11.64 0.67 7.52
C LEU A 64 10.71 1.35 6.53
N ILE A 65 10.33 0.62 5.50
CA ILE A 65 9.28 1.00 4.55
C ILE A 65 8.13 0.01 4.69
N THR A 66 6.96 0.51 5.07
CA THR A 66 5.70 -0.23 5.05
C THR A 66 4.75 0.40 4.06
N ALA A 67 3.86 -0.38 3.48
CA ALA A 67 2.83 0.14 2.58
C ALA A 67 1.54 -0.69 2.66
N ASP A 68 0.44 -0.03 2.37
CA ASP A 68 -0.85 -0.66 2.14
C ASP A 68 -1.52 -0.07 0.91
N THR A 69 -2.36 -0.85 0.23
CA THR A 69 -3.03 -0.43 -1.01
C THR A 69 -4.47 -0.89 -0.98
N ILE A 70 -5.36 0.05 -1.23
CA ILE A 70 -6.79 -0.21 -1.39
C ILE A 70 -7.27 0.22 -2.79
N VAL A 71 -8.33 -0.41 -3.25
CA VAL A 71 -9.14 0.03 -4.38
C VAL A 71 -10.43 0.64 -3.83
N TRP A 72 -10.75 1.85 -4.28
CA TRP A 72 -11.93 2.60 -3.85
C TRP A 72 -12.88 2.83 -5.02
N LEU A 73 -14.11 2.38 -4.88
CA LEU A 73 -15.17 2.55 -5.87
C LEU A 73 -16.48 2.94 -5.21
N ASP A 74 -17.10 4.04 -5.65
CA ASP A 74 -18.45 4.47 -5.26
C ASP A 74 -18.67 4.51 -3.71
N GLY A 75 -17.64 4.89 -2.94
CA GLY A 75 -17.72 4.95 -1.47
C GLY A 75 -17.35 3.65 -0.75
N GLU A 76 -16.97 2.59 -1.49
CA GLU A 76 -16.65 1.26 -0.95
C GLU A 76 -15.16 0.92 -1.15
N VAL A 77 -14.56 0.31 -0.13
CA VAL A 77 -13.22 -0.30 -0.24
C VAL A 77 -13.35 -1.70 -0.83
N LEU A 78 -12.72 -1.95 -1.96
CA LEU A 78 -12.54 -3.27 -2.52
C LEU A 78 -11.18 -3.82 -2.08
N GLY A 79 -11.18 -4.64 -1.04
CA GLY A 79 -9.98 -5.30 -0.50
C GLY A 79 -9.52 -6.47 -1.36
N LYS A 80 -8.77 -7.39 -0.74
CA LYS A 80 -8.43 -8.68 -1.37
C LYS A 80 -9.66 -9.59 -1.35
N PRO A 81 -10.01 -10.24 -2.46
CA PRO A 81 -11.12 -11.19 -2.48
C PRO A 81 -10.79 -12.43 -1.64
N ALA A 82 -11.80 -12.95 -0.95
CA ALA A 82 -11.67 -14.17 -0.16
C ALA A 82 -11.59 -15.43 -1.03
N ASP A 83 -12.22 -15.38 -2.20
CA ASP A 83 -12.28 -16.47 -3.16
C ASP A 83 -12.42 -15.97 -4.60
N GLU A 84 -12.43 -16.89 -5.56
CA GLU A 84 -12.58 -16.56 -6.99
C GLU A 84 -13.95 -15.96 -7.34
N ASP A 85 -15.02 -16.36 -6.63
CA ASP A 85 -16.35 -15.81 -6.90
C ASP A 85 -16.44 -14.36 -6.43
N GLU A 86 -15.80 -14.01 -5.32
CA GLU A 86 -15.67 -12.62 -4.90
C GLU A 86 -14.81 -11.83 -5.85
N ALA A 87 -13.70 -12.41 -6.36
CA ALA A 87 -12.88 -11.78 -7.39
C ALA A 87 -13.68 -11.45 -8.65
N ARG A 88 -14.52 -12.38 -9.14
CA ARG A 88 -15.43 -12.15 -10.27
C ARG A 88 -16.42 -11.02 -9.99
N ARG A 89 -17.01 -10.99 -8.78
CA ARG A 89 -17.93 -9.91 -8.36
C ARG A 89 -17.25 -8.55 -8.34
N MET A 90 -16.02 -8.48 -7.80
CA MET A 90 -15.23 -7.23 -7.78
C MET A 90 -14.93 -6.72 -9.19
N LEU A 91 -14.49 -7.59 -10.09
CA LEU A 91 -14.19 -7.21 -11.48
C LEU A 91 -15.44 -6.75 -12.24
N ARG A 92 -16.60 -7.38 -12.01
CA ARG A 92 -17.89 -6.89 -12.56
C ARG A 92 -18.26 -5.51 -12.03
N LYS A 93 -17.98 -5.22 -10.74
CA LYS A 93 -18.20 -3.87 -10.18
C LYS A 93 -17.29 -2.82 -10.83
N LEU A 94 -16.05 -3.17 -11.16
CA LEU A 94 -15.06 -2.28 -11.78
C LEU A 94 -15.27 -2.09 -13.28
N SER A 95 -15.87 -3.07 -13.96
CA SER A 95 -16.10 -3.08 -15.42
C SER A 95 -16.84 -1.82 -15.88
N GLY A 96 -16.29 -1.13 -16.89
CA GLY A 96 -16.83 0.09 -17.48
C GLY A 96 -16.79 1.31 -16.56
N LYS A 97 -16.06 1.27 -15.44
CA LYS A 97 -16.02 2.38 -14.46
C LYS A 97 -14.62 2.93 -14.24
N THR A 98 -14.58 4.14 -13.68
CA THR A 98 -13.38 4.73 -13.10
C THR A 98 -13.38 4.50 -11.59
N HIS A 99 -12.29 4.00 -11.07
CA HIS A 99 -12.06 3.78 -9.64
C HIS A 99 -10.74 4.38 -9.21
N GLN A 100 -10.52 4.49 -7.90
CA GLN A 100 -9.29 5.02 -7.33
C GLN A 100 -8.46 3.90 -6.71
N VAL A 101 -7.16 3.94 -6.94
CA VAL A 101 -6.18 3.10 -6.25
C VAL A 101 -5.36 3.99 -5.34
N VAL A 102 -5.42 3.71 -4.05
CA VAL A 102 -4.77 4.52 -3.03
C VAL A 102 -3.74 3.66 -2.30
N THR A 103 -2.48 4.10 -2.36
CA THR A 103 -1.40 3.45 -1.60
C THR A 103 -0.91 4.40 -0.52
N GLY A 104 -1.03 3.97 0.74
CA GLY A 104 -0.42 4.58 1.90
C GLY A 104 0.98 3.98 2.12
N VAL A 105 1.95 4.84 2.38
CA VAL A 105 3.33 4.45 2.68
C VAL A 105 3.77 5.11 3.98
N THR A 106 4.46 4.35 4.83
CA THR A 106 5.14 4.89 6.01
C THR A 106 6.63 4.58 5.91
N ILE A 107 7.46 5.59 6.09
CA ILE A 107 8.91 5.49 6.22
C ILE A 107 9.22 5.77 7.69
N SER A 108 9.85 4.83 8.38
CA SER A 108 10.25 4.95 9.78
C SER A 108 11.76 4.82 9.89
N ALA A 109 12.39 5.77 10.58
CA ALA A 109 13.80 5.73 10.93
C ALA A 109 13.96 5.96 12.43
N PRO A 110 15.01 5.40 13.09
CA PRO A 110 15.28 5.70 14.47
C PRO A 110 15.51 7.18 14.67
N SER A 111 14.96 7.78 15.72
CA SER A 111 15.30 9.16 16.10
C SER A 111 16.75 9.21 16.57
N PRO A 112 17.56 10.15 16.07
CA PRO A 112 18.94 10.29 16.54
C PRO A 112 19.07 10.74 18.01
N ASP A 113 17.98 11.17 18.65
CA ASP A 113 17.98 11.63 20.04
C ASP A 113 16.64 11.28 20.73
N PRO A 114 16.60 10.28 21.64
CA PRO A 114 15.46 10.12 22.54
C PRO A 114 15.51 11.27 23.55
N SER A 115 14.65 12.27 23.37
CA SER A 115 14.50 13.29 24.43
C SER A 115 14.03 12.61 25.73
N PRO A 116 14.60 12.98 26.91
CA PRO A 116 14.39 12.29 28.17
C PRO A 116 12.99 12.40 28.79
N GLU A 117 12.01 12.96 28.11
CA GLU A 117 10.72 13.34 28.70
C GLU A 117 9.55 12.37 28.45
N GLU A 118 9.76 11.18 27.85
CA GLU A 118 8.66 10.23 27.57
C GLU A 118 8.87 8.81 28.14
N GLU A 119 9.53 8.67 29.27
CA GLU A 119 9.47 7.44 30.08
C GLU A 119 8.15 7.39 30.87
N GLY A 120 7.03 7.10 30.22
CA GLY A 120 5.77 6.99 30.96
C GLY A 120 4.52 6.69 30.17
N SER A 121 4.57 6.65 28.85
CA SER A 121 3.40 6.32 28.04
C SER A 121 3.49 4.89 27.52
N SER A 122 2.55 4.04 27.96
CA SER A 122 2.42 2.68 27.42
C SER A 122 2.12 2.74 25.93
N ALA A 123 3.06 2.27 25.11
CA ALA A 123 3.07 2.34 23.65
C ALA A 123 1.95 1.52 22.93
N ALA A 124 0.91 1.09 23.65
CA ALA A 124 -0.04 0.09 23.16
C ALA A 124 -1.41 0.65 22.71
N GLU A 125 -1.76 1.92 22.96
CA GLU A 125 -3.19 2.33 22.82
C GLU A 125 -3.50 3.60 22.03
N SER A 126 -2.55 4.33 21.46
CA SER A 126 -2.90 5.49 20.63
C SER A 126 -1.98 5.66 19.43
N LEU A 127 -2.52 5.37 18.24
CA LEU A 127 -1.96 5.95 17.02
C LEU A 127 -2.05 7.48 17.14
N PRO A 128 -1.00 8.23 16.75
CA PRO A 128 -1.02 9.68 16.87
C PRO A 128 -2.21 10.29 16.13
N PRO A 129 -2.78 11.39 16.62
CA PRO A 129 -3.86 12.10 15.95
C PRO A 129 -3.47 12.57 14.55
N ARG A 130 -4.48 12.92 13.74
CA ARG A 130 -4.31 13.37 12.36
C ARG A 130 -3.17 14.37 12.19
N GLY A 131 -2.17 14.01 11.37
CA GLY A 131 -1.09 14.92 10.97
C GLY A 131 0.12 14.94 11.91
N GLU A 132 0.13 14.19 13.00
CA GLU A 132 1.32 14.08 13.84
C GLU A 132 2.31 13.05 13.29
N VAL A 133 3.56 13.46 13.22
CA VAL A 133 4.69 12.64 12.80
C VAL A 133 5.21 11.92 14.05
N TRP A 134 5.26 10.59 14.01
CA TRP A 134 6.12 9.86 14.96
C TRP A 134 7.52 10.44 14.79
N ARG A 135 8.18 10.82 15.88
CA ARG A 135 9.58 11.28 15.80
C ARG A 135 10.39 10.21 15.06
N GLY A 136 10.82 10.54 13.83
CA GLY A 136 11.50 9.61 12.93
C GLY A 136 10.62 8.84 11.92
N ALA A 137 9.30 9.12 11.81
CA ALA A 137 8.45 8.49 10.80
C ALA A 137 7.64 9.52 10.01
N ILE A 138 7.53 9.34 8.69
CA ILE A 138 6.60 10.07 7.84
C ILE A 138 5.63 9.09 7.17
N SER A 139 4.39 9.52 6.99
CA SER A 139 3.36 8.77 6.31
C SER A 139 2.67 9.63 5.26
N PHE A 140 2.43 9.07 4.09
CA PHE A 140 1.75 9.74 2.99
C PHE A 140 0.90 8.75 2.19
N ALA A 141 -0.12 9.27 1.47
CA ALA A 141 -0.87 8.50 0.48
C ALA A 141 -0.65 9.03 -0.92
N SER A 142 -0.72 8.15 -1.91
CA SER A 142 -0.78 8.49 -3.33
C SER A 142 -2.04 7.91 -3.93
N VAL A 143 -2.72 8.72 -4.75
CA VAL A 143 -3.96 8.35 -5.43
C VAL A 143 -3.70 8.26 -6.93
N SER A 144 -4.26 7.25 -7.58
CA SER A 144 -4.35 7.15 -9.02
C SER A 144 -5.75 6.74 -9.43
N GLN A 145 -6.30 7.37 -10.46
CA GLN A 145 -7.55 6.95 -11.06
C GLN A 145 -7.28 5.95 -12.19
N VAL A 146 -8.05 4.89 -12.23
CA VAL A 146 -7.96 3.85 -13.25
C VAL A 146 -9.34 3.66 -13.86
N THR A 147 -9.42 3.76 -15.18
CA THR A 147 -10.67 3.54 -15.91
C THR A 147 -10.61 2.21 -16.64
N PHE A 148 -11.61 1.38 -16.41
CA PHE A 148 -11.78 0.10 -17.12
C PHE A 148 -12.73 0.23 -18.32
N ALA A 149 -12.39 -0.47 -19.40
CA ALA A 149 -13.34 -0.80 -20.43
C ALA A 149 -14.48 -1.67 -19.88
N GLN A 150 -15.56 -1.80 -20.65
CA GLN A 150 -16.57 -2.81 -20.36
C GLN A 150 -15.95 -4.20 -20.57
N LEU A 151 -15.86 -4.99 -19.50
CA LEU A 151 -15.39 -6.38 -19.54
C LEU A 151 -16.56 -7.34 -19.74
N THR A 152 -16.35 -8.41 -20.49
CA THR A 152 -17.32 -9.50 -20.61
C THR A 152 -17.15 -10.49 -19.45
N ASP A 153 -18.17 -11.32 -19.21
CA ASP A 153 -18.09 -12.38 -18.19
C ASP A 153 -17.03 -13.42 -18.54
N GLU A 154 -16.82 -13.70 -19.84
CA GLU A 154 -15.78 -14.62 -20.30
C GLU A 154 -14.38 -14.08 -20.04
N GLU A 155 -14.14 -12.78 -20.24
CA GLU A 155 -12.86 -12.13 -19.95
C GLU A 155 -12.56 -12.15 -18.43
N ILE A 156 -13.56 -11.85 -17.62
CA ILE A 156 -13.46 -11.92 -16.16
C ILE A 156 -13.15 -13.34 -15.71
N ASP A 157 -13.88 -14.33 -16.22
CA ASP A 157 -13.68 -15.74 -15.84
C ASP A 157 -12.32 -16.25 -16.30
N TYR A 158 -11.91 -15.92 -17.52
CA TYR A 158 -10.56 -16.25 -18.01
C TYR A 158 -9.47 -15.70 -17.08
N TYR A 159 -9.57 -14.41 -16.72
CA TYR A 159 -8.55 -13.79 -15.87
C TYR A 159 -8.51 -14.41 -14.47
N VAL A 160 -9.65 -14.57 -13.81
CA VAL A 160 -9.70 -15.14 -12.45
C VAL A 160 -9.17 -16.56 -12.43
N THR A 161 -9.55 -17.39 -13.41
CA THR A 161 -9.15 -18.80 -13.49
C THR A 161 -7.66 -18.98 -13.78
N HIS A 162 -7.04 -18.09 -14.58
CA HIS A 162 -5.64 -18.26 -14.98
C HIS A 162 -4.65 -17.48 -14.12
N TYR A 163 -5.09 -16.38 -13.49
CA TYR A 163 -4.20 -15.48 -12.74
C TYR A 163 -4.40 -15.52 -11.22
N HIS A 164 -5.50 -16.11 -10.74
CA HIS A 164 -5.81 -16.27 -9.31
C HIS A 164 -5.54 -15.02 -8.47
N PRO A 165 -6.23 -13.88 -8.75
CA PRO A 165 -5.88 -12.56 -8.21
C PRO A 165 -6.27 -12.36 -6.73
N LEU A 166 -6.22 -13.41 -5.90
CA LEU A 166 -6.66 -13.38 -4.50
C LEU A 166 -5.75 -12.58 -3.57
N ASP A 167 -4.53 -12.26 -4.01
CA ASP A 167 -3.57 -11.45 -3.27
C ASP A 167 -3.68 -9.94 -3.56
N LYS A 168 -4.64 -9.51 -4.40
CA LYS A 168 -4.72 -8.17 -4.95
C LYS A 168 -5.99 -7.44 -4.51
N ALA A 169 -5.83 -6.18 -4.04
CA ALA A 169 -6.97 -5.30 -3.81
C ALA A 169 -7.74 -5.07 -5.11
N GLY A 170 -9.06 -5.13 -5.08
CA GLY A 170 -9.94 -5.03 -6.25
C GLY A 170 -9.84 -6.21 -7.21
N ALA A 171 -9.18 -7.30 -6.80
CA ALA A 171 -9.03 -8.52 -7.58
C ALA A 171 -8.34 -8.35 -8.94
N TYR A 172 -7.41 -7.39 -9.13
CA TYR A 172 -6.68 -7.25 -10.38
C TYR A 172 -5.23 -6.79 -10.20
N GLY A 173 -4.37 -7.17 -11.14
CA GLY A 173 -3.03 -6.64 -11.31
C GLY A 173 -2.91 -5.87 -12.62
N ILE A 174 -2.62 -4.56 -12.54
CA ILE A 174 -2.53 -3.71 -13.73
C ILE A 174 -1.45 -4.15 -14.73
N GLN A 175 -0.42 -4.82 -14.25
CA GLN A 175 0.68 -5.38 -15.05
C GLN A 175 0.36 -6.74 -15.67
N GLU A 176 -0.81 -7.31 -15.34
CA GLU A 176 -1.27 -8.61 -15.84
C GLU A 176 -2.20 -8.47 -17.04
N TRP A 177 -2.62 -9.58 -17.61
CA TRP A 177 -3.45 -9.62 -18.83
C TRP A 177 -4.68 -8.69 -18.75
N ILE A 178 -5.36 -8.65 -17.58
CA ILE A 178 -6.53 -7.78 -17.39
C ILE A 178 -6.20 -6.29 -17.55
N GLY A 179 -4.98 -5.88 -17.19
CA GLY A 179 -4.51 -4.52 -17.40
C GLY A 179 -4.32 -4.18 -18.87
N TYR A 180 -3.86 -5.14 -19.70
CA TYR A 180 -3.68 -4.93 -21.14
C TYR A 180 -5.00 -4.77 -21.87
N ILE A 181 -6.02 -5.56 -21.53
CA ILE A 181 -7.29 -5.57 -22.26
C ILE A 181 -8.33 -4.63 -21.64
N GLY A 182 -8.25 -4.40 -20.33
CA GLY A 182 -9.30 -3.72 -19.56
C GLY A 182 -8.99 -2.27 -19.23
N VAL A 183 -7.73 -1.86 -19.05
CA VAL A 183 -7.43 -0.48 -18.64
C VAL A 183 -7.38 0.44 -19.85
N THR A 184 -8.29 1.43 -19.87
CA THR A 184 -8.38 2.43 -20.95
C THR A 184 -7.67 3.74 -20.58
N SER A 185 -7.53 4.05 -19.28
CA SER A 185 -6.89 5.28 -18.82
C SER A 185 -6.34 5.12 -17.41
N ILE A 186 -5.23 5.81 -17.14
CA ILE A 186 -4.66 6.01 -15.82
C ILE A 186 -4.37 7.51 -15.66
N GLU A 187 -4.92 8.10 -14.60
CA GLU A 187 -4.54 9.44 -14.14
C GLU A 187 -3.79 9.30 -12.82
N GLY A 188 -2.50 9.65 -12.82
CA GLY A 188 -1.59 9.44 -11.70
C GLY A 188 -0.46 8.48 -12.00
N SER A 189 0.07 7.81 -10.98
CA SER A 189 1.23 6.92 -11.10
C SER A 189 0.81 5.47 -11.36
N TYR A 190 1.29 4.89 -12.45
CA TYR A 190 1.19 3.44 -12.72
C TYR A 190 1.79 2.61 -11.57
N PHE A 191 2.94 3.02 -11.05
CA PHE A 191 3.62 2.32 -9.96
C PHE A 191 2.84 2.39 -8.63
N ASN A 192 2.07 3.47 -8.41
CA ASN A 192 1.12 3.53 -7.31
C ASN A 192 0.05 2.44 -7.45
N VAL A 193 -0.49 2.24 -8.65
CA VAL A 193 -1.47 1.17 -8.91
C VAL A 193 -0.88 -0.21 -8.68
N MET A 194 0.39 -0.43 -9.01
CA MET A 194 1.12 -1.67 -8.68
C MET A 194 1.33 -1.87 -7.17
N GLY A 195 1.19 -0.82 -6.36
CA GLY A 195 1.21 -0.89 -4.90
C GLY A 195 2.39 -0.24 -4.18
N LEU A 196 3.23 0.54 -4.88
CA LEU A 196 4.28 1.37 -4.27
C LEU A 196 4.57 2.60 -5.14
N PRO A 197 4.22 3.82 -4.71
CA PRO A 197 4.45 5.06 -5.44
C PRO A 197 5.94 5.47 -5.38
N VAL A 198 6.79 4.77 -6.12
CA VAL A 198 8.27 4.83 -6.03
C VAL A 198 8.84 6.22 -6.24
N GLN A 199 8.27 7.02 -7.14
CA GLN A 199 8.73 8.39 -7.37
C GLN A 199 8.56 9.25 -6.10
N ARG A 200 7.36 9.16 -5.46
CA ARG A 200 7.10 9.89 -4.23
C ARG A 200 7.91 9.35 -3.07
N LEU A 201 8.01 8.01 -2.95
CA LEU A 201 8.88 7.37 -1.97
C LEU A 201 10.32 7.89 -2.05
N TYR A 202 10.90 7.92 -3.25
CA TYR A 202 12.25 8.45 -3.49
C TYR A 202 12.37 9.91 -3.04
N THR A 203 11.39 10.74 -3.39
CA THR A 203 11.37 12.16 -3.01
C THR A 203 11.32 12.34 -1.49
N GLU A 204 10.47 11.58 -0.80
CA GLU A 204 10.37 11.68 0.66
C GLU A 204 11.64 11.15 1.36
N MET A 205 12.23 10.05 0.87
CA MET A 205 13.51 9.56 1.39
C MET A 205 14.63 10.60 1.21
N LYS A 206 14.67 11.29 0.07
CA LYS A 206 15.64 12.37 -0.17
C LYS A 206 15.46 13.54 0.80
N LYS A 207 14.22 13.97 1.08
CA LYS A 207 13.92 15.02 2.06
C LYS A 207 14.39 14.67 3.48
N LEU A 208 14.35 13.39 3.81
CA LEU A 208 14.81 12.86 5.10
C LEU A 208 16.33 12.63 5.17
N ASN A 209 17.09 12.96 4.10
CA ASN A 209 18.52 12.64 3.97
C ASN A 209 18.83 11.14 4.17
N LEU A 210 17.95 10.28 3.66
CA LEU A 210 18.06 8.82 3.72
C LEU A 210 18.65 8.21 2.41
N LEU A 211 19.19 9.03 1.53
CA LEU A 211 19.82 8.64 0.27
C LEU A 211 21.23 9.19 0.18
#